data_ff372275ce528dea7216745b8c990a42
#
_entry.id   ff372275ce528dea7216745b8c990a42
#
_cell.length_a   1.000
_cell.length_b   1.000
_cell.length_c   1.000
_cell.angle_alpha   90.00
_cell.angle_beta   90.00
_cell.angle_gamma   90.00
#
_symmetry.space_group_name_H-M   'P 1'
#
loop_
_entity.id
_entity.type
_entity.pdbx_description
1 polymer ?
#
loop_
_entity_poly.entity_id
_entity_poly.type
_entity_poly.pdbx_seq_one_letter_code
_entity_poly.pdbx_strand_id
1 'polypeptide(L)'
;MIDKNYCMSSYLAFRYIEDDDMDFFPGLHHKRFRPIPNNLRIPALTSDDIDRAIKKQIESFSEKKKGILLSGGMDSAIVASYLPGADAYTFRFLDGTFQNEELKRAEYYAERNGLNLHYIDINWDTVETYLVPVMEAKCAPVHSIEPQILQAALQAKKDGVEIMFVGESSDLVFGGMDGLLSKDWTFEEFTERYTFTKPEDVLVDPVDINYLYERYRKGDSIDFLAFMDNVFSIESSSSYMNAFNVAGLPYFDPYAKLKMAEPLDLYRVRHGEPKYLIRELMATKYPDIPIPNKIPMPRPVDAYFKDWEGPHRPEFRKDLDMNRFSGNQKWQMYCLEKFLNMYE
;
A
#
# COMPACT_ATOMS: atom_id res chain seq x y z
N MET A 1 -2.70 -4.14 -26.30
CA MET A 1 -1.51 -4.11 -27.18
C MET A 1 -0.32 -4.69 -26.42
N ILE A 2 0.62 -5.37 -27.09
CA ILE A 2 1.81 -5.88 -26.41
C ILE A 2 2.94 -4.88 -26.53
N ASP A 3 3.40 -4.38 -25.40
CA ASP A 3 4.59 -3.53 -25.31
C ASP A 3 5.30 -3.79 -23.98
N LYS A 4 6.24 -4.74 -24.00
CA LYS A 4 7.01 -5.15 -22.84
C LYS A 4 7.83 -3.98 -22.27
N ASN A 5 8.44 -3.15 -23.11
CA ASN A 5 9.29 -2.04 -22.66
C ASN A 5 8.49 -0.95 -21.98
N TYR A 6 7.29 -0.65 -22.49
CA TYR A 6 6.35 0.24 -21.81
C TYR A 6 5.94 -0.32 -20.44
N CYS A 7 5.53 -1.59 -20.38
CA CYS A 7 5.10 -2.22 -19.12
C CYS A 7 6.22 -2.25 -18.08
N MET A 8 7.46 -2.55 -18.48
CA MET A 8 8.63 -2.49 -17.58
C MET A 8 8.85 -1.07 -17.06
N SER A 9 8.83 -0.07 -17.94
CA SER A 9 9.05 1.33 -17.58
C SER A 9 7.96 1.86 -16.65
N SER A 10 6.70 1.57 -16.97
CA SER A 10 5.55 1.97 -16.14
C SER A 10 5.63 1.33 -14.74
N TYR A 11 5.91 0.03 -14.65
CA TYR A 11 6.06 -0.64 -13.36
C TYR A 11 7.21 -0.09 -12.51
N LEU A 12 8.37 0.15 -13.10
CA LEU A 12 9.51 0.72 -12.38
C LEU A 12 9.22 2.12 -11.83
N ALA A 13 8.54 2.96 -12.60
CA ALA A 13 8.23 4.32 -12.18
C ALA A 13 7.07 4.41 -11.21
N PHE A 14 5.98 3.63 -11.41
CA PHE A 14 4.70 3.78 -10.71
C PHE A 14 4.29 2.57 -9.87
N ARG A 15 5.02 1.45 -9.94
CA ARG A 15 4.70 0.15 -9.30
C ARG A 15 3.40 -0.51 -9.81
N TYR A 16 2.88 -0.07 -10.95
CA TYR A 16 1.80 -0.70 -11.71
C TYR A 16 1.91 -0.33 -13.19
N ILE A 17 1.13 -0.99 -14.06
CA ILE A 17 1.03 -0.65 -15.48
C ILE A 17 -0.07 0.39 -15.63
N GLU A 18 0.28 1.57 -16.15
CA GLU A 18 -0.64 2.70 -16.19
C GLU A 18 -1.68 2.60 -17.30
N ASP A 19 -1.30 2.08 -18.45
CA ASP A 19 -2.20 1.92 -19.58
C ASP A 19 -2.86 0.53 -19.58
N ASP A 20 -4.20 0.48 -19.43
CA ASP A 20 -4.96 -0.77 -19.36
C ASP A 20 -4.89 -1.57 -20.66
N ASP A 21 -4.55 -0.96 -21.80
CA ASP A 21 -4.47 -1.61 -23.12
C ASP A 21 -3.07 -2.17 -23.43
N MET A 22 -2.07 -1.95 -22.56
CA MET A 22 -0.70 -2.41 -22.73
C MET A 22 -0.40 -3.63 -21.85
N ASP A 23 0.10 -4.69 -22.45
CA ASP A 23 0.41 -5.94 -21.76
C ASP A 23 1.86 -6.37 -22.01
N PHE A 24 2.44 -7.14 -21.07
CA PHE A 24 3.79 -7.70 -21.19
C PHE A 24 3.89 -8.76 -22.27
N PHE A 25 2.91 -9.66 -22.35
CA PHE A 25 2.94 -10.83 -23.22
C PHE A 25 1.57 -11.12 -23.83
N PRO A 26 1.52 -11.78 -25.01
CA PRO A 26 0.26 -12.21 -25.61
C PRO A 26 -0.53 -13.14 -24.67
N GLY A 27 -1.81 -12.83 -24.50
CA GLY A 27 -2.71 -13.64 -23.66
C GLY A 27 -2.61 -13.36 -22.16
N LEU A 28 -1.70 -12.51 -21.71
CA LEU A 28 -1.64 -12.03 -20.34
C LEU A 28 -2.17 -10.61 -20.29
N HIS A 29 -3.36 -10.44 -19.73
CA HIS A 29 -3.94 -9.12 -19.51
C HIS A 29 -3.77 -8.72 -18.06
N HIS A 30 -2.96 -7.66 -17.82
CA HIS A 30 -2.69 -7.20 -16.46
C HIS A 30 -3.93 -6.64 -15.79
N LYS A 31 -4.05 -6.82 -14.48
CA LYS A 31 -5.17 -6.31 -13.69
C LYS A 31 -4.81 -4.99 -13.03
N ARG A 32 -5.61 -3.98 -13.31
CA ARG A 32 -5.53 -2.69 -12.65
C ARG A 32 -6.68 -2.55 -11.66
N PHE A 33 -6.35 -2.59 -10.39
CA PHE A 33 -7.34 -2.40 -9.32
C PHE A 33 -7.59 -0.92 -9.10
N ARG A 34 -8.84 -0.51 -9.16
CA ARG A 34 -9.22 0.89 -9.02
C ARG A 34 -9.88 1.15 -7.67
N PRO A 35 -9.54 2.26 -6.99
CA PRO A 35 -10.20 2.65 -5.75
C PRO A 35 -11.66 3.02 -6.02
N ILE A 36 -12.45 3.12 -4.94
CA ILE A 36 -13.86 3.56 -5.01
C ILE A 36 -13.90 4.98 -5.58
N PRO A 37 -14.72 5.24 -6.62
CA PRO A 37 -14.86 6.57 -7.20
C PRO A 37 -15.27 7.63 -6.16
N ASN A 38 -14.73 8.83 -6.25
CA ASN A 38 -14.91 9.89 -5.25
C ASN A 38 -16.41 10.29 -5.06
N ASN A 39 -17.22 10.22 -6.12
CA ASN A 39 -18.67 10.49 -6.04
C ASN A 39 -19.46 9.45 -5.25
N LEU A 40 -18.89 8.26 -5.01
CA LEU A 40 -19.50 7.20 -4.20
C LEU A 40 -18.99 7.16 -2.76
N ARG A 41 -18.04 8.05 -2.40
CA ARG A 41 -17.48 8.13 -1.05
C ARG A 41 -18.33 9.03 -0.16
N ILE A 42 -18.39 8.70 1.12
CA ILE A 42 -19.11 9.42 2.17
C ILE A 42 -18.26 10.62 2.62
N PRO A 43 -18.79 11.86 2.57
CA PRO A 43 -18.07 13.02 3.05
C PRO A 43 -17.98 13.03 4.58
N ALA A 44 -16.81 13.36 5.13
CA ALA A 44 -16.56 13.56 6.56
C ALA A 44 -15.95 14.95 6.78
N LEU A 45 -16.56 15.73 7.64
CA LEU A 45 -16.10 17.07 8.03
C LEU A 45 -15.34 17.04 9.37
N THR A 46 -15.75 16.16 10.27
CA THR A 46 -15.24 16.04 11.63
C THR A 46 -14.79 14.61 11.93
N SER A 47 -14.02 14.45 13.01
CA SER A 47 -13.66 13.13 13.55
C SER A 47 -14.91 12.31 13.96
N ASP A 48 -15.98 12.97 14.43
CA ASP A 48 -17.26 12.33 14.77
C ASP A 48 -17.98 11.79 13.52
N ASP A 49 -17.86 12.46 12.36
CA ASP A 49 -18.42 11.95 11.11
C ASP A 49 -17.70 10.66 10.69
N ILE A 50 -16.38 10.63 10.84
CA ILE A 50 -15.56 9.44 10.59
C ILE A 50 -15.97 8.30 11.52
N ASP A 51 -16.10 8.59 12.82
CA ASP A 51 -16.53 7.62 13.85
C ASP A 51 -17.86 6.96 13.47
N ARG A 52 -18.89 7.78 13.21
CA ARG A 52 -20.22 7.30 12.84
C ARG A 52 -20.21 6.50 11.55
N ALA A 53 -19.44 6.95 10.55
CA ALA A 53 -19.38 6.30 9.27
C ALA A 53 -18.69 4.94 9.34
N ILE A 54 -17.55 4.81 10.04
CA ILE A 54 -16.85 3.55 10.24
C ILE A 54 -17.74 2.57 11.00
N LYS A 55 -18.33 3.01 12.12
CA LYS A 55 -19.23 2.19 12.93
C LYS A 55 -20.36 1.61 12.09
N LYS A 56 -21.09 2.47 11.36
CA LYS A 56 -22.20 2.06 10.50
C LYS A 56 -21.79 1.05 9.42
N GLN A 57 -20.61 1.25 8.84
CA GLN A 57 -20.09 0.35 7.81
C GLN A 57 -19.77 -1.03 8.39
N ILE A 58 -19.13 -1.10 9.56
CA ILE A 58 -18.77 -2.36 10.22
C ILE A 58 -20.03 -3.11 10.71
N GLU A 59 -21.04 -2.40 11.20
CA GLU A 59 -22.33 -2.96 11.61
C GLU A 59 -23.07 -3.65 10.45
N SER A 60 -22.85 -3.24 9.21
CA SER A 60 -23.44 -3.90 8.04
C SER A 60 -22.93 -5.34 7.79
N PHE A 61 -21.90 -5.76 8.51
CA PHE A 61 -21.33 -7.11 8.48
C PHE A 61 -21.58 -7.87 9.79
N SER A 62 -22.66 -7.58 10.52
CA SER A 62 -22.95 -8.20 11.84
C SER A 62 -22.93 -9.73 11.82
N GLU A 63 -23.45 -10.33 10.76
CA GLU A 63 -23.61 -11.79 10.63
C GLU A 63 -22.33 -12.53 10.22
N LYS A 64 -21.25 -11.81 9.90
CA LYS A 64 -20.00 -12.40 9.43
C LYS A 64 -18.98 -12.57 10.55
N LYS A 65 -18.23 -13.66 10.53
CA LYS A 65 -17.01 -13.77 11.32
C LYS A 65 -15.96 -12.81 10.79
N LYS A 66 -15.58 -11.83 11.62
CA LYS A 66 -14.72 -10.71 11.26
C LYS A 66 -13.27 -10.98 11.66
N GLY A 67 -12.34 -10.53 10.81
CA GLY A 67 -10.92 -10.43 11.14
C GLY A 67 -10.40 -9.02 10.82
N ILE A 68 -9.22 -8.69 11.33
CA ILE A 68 -8.54 -7.43 11.06
C ILE A 68 -7.04 -7.64 10.86
N LEU A 69 -6.43 -6.96 9.86
CA LEU A 69 -4.99 -6.74 9.85
C LEU A 69 -4.67 -5.62 10.84
N LEU A 70 -4.06 -5.98 11.96
CA LEU A 70 -3.79 -5.06 13.06
C LEU A 70 -2.30 -4.72 13.10
N SER A 71 -1.97 -3.45 12.92
CA SER A 71 -0.61 -2.91 13.11
C SER A 71 -0.54 -2.13 14.43
N GLY A 72 0.66 -1.66 14.77
CA GLY A 72 0.85 -0.70 15.86
C GLY A 72 0.44 0.75 15.51
N GLY A 73 -0.13 0.97 14.31
CA GLY A 73 -0.57 2.27 13.82
C GLY A 73 -1.99 2.62 14.26
N MET A 74 -2.30 3.94 14.24
CA MET A 74 -3.60 4.45 14.69
C MET A 74 -4.78 4.04 13.81
N ASP A 75 -4.56 3.86 12.50
CA ASP A 75 -5.65 3.58 11.55
C ASP A 75 -6.29 2.22 11.83
N SER A 76 -5.46 1.18 11.92
CA SER A 76 -5.93 -0.16 12.27
C SER A 76 -6.46 -0.22 13.72
N ALA A 77 -5.86 0.53 14.66
CA ALA A 77 -6.33 0.62 16.04
C ALA A 77 -7.76 1.20 16.13
N ILE A 78 -8.05 2.26 15.39
CA ILE A 78 -9.40 2.86 15.33
C ILE A 78 -10.40 1.80 14.80
N VAL A 79 -10.07 1.13 13.68
CA VAL A 79 -10.96 0.08 13.13
C VAL A 79 -11.14 -1.05 14.13
N ALA A 80 -10.07 -1.48 14.83
CA ALA A 80 -10.11 -2.51 15.87
C ALA A 80 -11.10 -2.21 17.00
N SER A 81 -11.27 -0.93 17.35
CA SER A 81 -12.19 -0.51 18.43
C SER A 81 -13.67 -0.82 18.16
N TYR A 82 -14.03 -1.15 16.93
CA TYR A 82 -15.39 -1.55 16.55
C TYR A 82 -15.57 -3.05 16.33
N LEU A 83 -14.53 -3.85 16.62
CA LEU A 83 -14.47 -5.27 16.29
C LEU A 83 -14.25 -6.16 17.53
N PRO A 84 -14.96 -5.95 18.66
CA PRO A 84 -14.73 -6.75 19.85
C PRO A 84 -14.93 -8.25 19.56
N GLY A 85 -13.99 -9.09 20.03
CA GLY A 85 -14.03 -10.53 19.83
C GLY A 85 -13.57 -11.02 18.45
N ALA A 86 -13.19 -10.14 17.54
CA ALA A 86 -12.70 -10.53 16.22
C ALA A 86 -11.27 -11.13 16.29
N ASP A 87 -10.91 -11.88 15.26
CA ASP A 87 -9.52 -12.34 15.07
C ASP A 87 -8.67 -11.21 14.51
N ALA A 88 -7.53 -10.91 15.15
CA ALA A 88 -6.59 -9.89 14.73
C ALA A 88 -5.27 -10.52 14.27
N TYR A 89 -4.78 -10.14 13.10
CA TYR A 89 -3.55 -10.67 12.52
C TYR A 89 -2.51 -9.56 12.46
N THR A 90 -1.35 -9.79 13.09
CA THR A 90 -0.23 -8.85 13.08
C THR A 90 1.02 -9.48 12.51
N PHE A 91 1.77 -8.73 11.70
CA PHE A 91 3.02 -9.21 11.12
C PHE A 91 4.14 -9.17 12.14
N ARG A 92 4.88 -10.30 12.23
CA ARG A 92 6.11 -10.42 13.00
C ARG A 92 7.25 -10.76 12.05
N PHE A 93 8.14 -9.79 11.83
CA PHE A 93 9.25 -9.94 10.91
C PHE A 93 10.39 -10.68 11.60
N LEU A 94 10.85 -11.78 11.00
CA LEU A 94 11.94 -12.60 11.53
C LEU A 94 13.30 -12.14 11.03
N ASP A 95 13.31 -11.41 9.89
CA ASP A 95 14.50 -10.87 9.25
C ASP A 95 14.54 -9.34 9.34
N GLY A 96 15.76 -8.77 9.28
CA GLY A 96 15.98 -7.34 9.29
C GLY A 96 15.88 -6.70 10.67
N THR A 97 15.74 -5.36 10.68
CA THR A 97 15.56 -4.60 11.92
C THR A 97 14.09 -4.64 12.35
N PHE A 98 13.83 -5.41 13.39
CA PHE A 98 12.47 -5.61 13.89
C PHE A 98 12.01 -4.44 14.78
N GLN A 99 10.76 -3.97 14.58
CA GLN A 99 10.19 -2.88 15.36
C GLN A 99 9.32 -3.40 16.52
N ASN A 100 9.95 -3.72 17.64
CA ASN A 100 9.26 -4.22 18.85
C ASN A 100 8.17 -3.28 19.38
N GLU A 101 8.36 -1.96 19.26
CA GLU A 101 7.39 -0.98 19.73
C GLU A 101 6.07 -1.02 18.95
N GLU A 102 6.12 -1.30 17.65
CA GLU A 102 4.92 -1.46 16.85
C GLU A 102 4.14 -2.71 17.26
N LEU A 103 4.85 -3.80 17.48
CA LEU A 103 4.24 -5.05 17.93
C LEU A 103 3.58 -4.91 19.31
N LYS A 104 4.27 -4.29 20.28
CA LYS A 104 3.70 -4.00 21.61
C LYS A 104 2.43 -3.15 21.53
N ARG A 105 2.36 -2.18 20.61
CA ARG A 105 1.14 -1.41 20.40
C ARG A 105 0.01 -2.26 19.83
N ALA A 106 0.30 -3.13 18.86
CA ALA A 106 -0.69 -4.06 18.33
C ALA A 106 -1.23 -5.00 19.42
N GLU A 107 -0.37 -5.52 20.29
CA GLU A 107 -0.73 -6.32 21.49
C GLU A 107 -1.64 -5.52 22.42
N TYR A 108 -1.28 -4.27 22.74
CA TYR A 108 -2.10 -3.39 23.57
C TYR A 108 -3.49 -3.14 22.96
N TYR A 109 -3.57 -2.87 21.65
CA TYR A 109 -4.86 -2.66 20.99
C TYR A 109 -5.71 -3.92 20.96
N ALA A 110 -5.09 -5.07 20.77
CA ALA A 110 -5.78 -6.36 20.80
C ALA A 110 -6.36 -6.64 22.19
N GLU A 111 -5.56 -6.50 23.26
CA GLU A 111 -6.00 -6.68 24.64
C GLU A 111 -7.15 -5.72 25.00
N ARG A 112 -6.96 -4.41 24.73
CA ARG A 112 -7.94 -3.36 25.06
C ARG A 112 -9.30 -3.58 24.38
N ASN A 113 -9.31 -4.11 23.18
CA ASN A 113 -10.55 -4.33 22.41
C ASN A 113 -11.06 -5.79 22.48
N GLY A 114 -10.41 -6.65 23.28
CA GLY A 114 -10.79 -8.04 23.42
C GLY A 114 -10.68 -8.85 22.13
N LEU A 115 -9.65 -8.60 21.32
CA LEU A 115 -9.40 -9.31 20.07
C LEU A 115 -8.56 -10.57 20.31
N ASN A 116 -8.75 -11.59 19.46
CA ASN A 116 -7.91 -12.77 19.45
C ASN A 116 -6.69 -12.52 18.56
N LEU A 117 -5.53 -12.23 19.15
CA LEU A 117 -4.33 -11.86 18.41
C LEU A 117 -3.57 -13.08 17.87
N HIS A 118 -3.30 -13.06 16.57
CA HIS A 118 -2.51 -14.05 15.83
C HIS A 118 -1.27 -13.36 15.22
N TYR A 119 -0.11 -13.99 15.38
CA TYR A 119 1.13 -13.52 14.75
C TYR A 119 1.32 -14.21 13.40
N ILE A 120 1.64 -13.43 12.39
CA ILE A 120 2.02 -13.91 11.06
C ILE A 120 3.52 -13.67 10.91
N ASP A 121 4.28 -14.75 10.97
CA ASP A 121 5.74 -14.70 10.83
C ASP A 121 6.12 -14.48 9.37
N ILE A 122 6.89 -13.42 9.14
CA ILE A 122 7.32 -12.97 7.80
C ILE A 122 8.83 -13.10 7.69
N ASN A 123 9.27 -13.84 6.67
CA ASN A 123 10.66 -14.03 6.29
C ASN A 123 10.77 -14.21 4.77
N TRP A 124 11.95 -14.63 4.28
CA TRP A 124 12.14 -14.87 2.84
C TRP A 124 11.27 -16.01 2.29
N ASP A 125 10.99 -17.04 3.08
CA ASP A 125 10.10 -18.14 2.67
C ASP A 125 8.69 -17.64 2.33
N THR A 126 8.23 -16.55 2.99
CA THR A 126 6.97 -15.86 2.64
C THR A 126 7.01 -15.36 1.19
N VAL A 127 8.14 -14.76 0.79
CA VAL A 127 8.31 -14.26 -0.57
C VAL A 127 8.35 -15.44 -1.55
N GLU A 128 9.15 -16.47 -1.29
CA GLU A 128 9.28 -17.62 -2.17
C GLU A 128 7.94 -18.35 -2.37
N THR A 129 7.15 -18.46 -1.32
CA THR A 129 5.87 -19.18 -1.35
C THR A 129 4.77 -18.40 -2.05
N TYR A 130 4.68 -17.08 -1.81
CA TYR A 130 3.48 -16.31 -2.17
C TYR A 130 3.69 -15.30 -3.30
N LEU A 131 4.92 -15.05 -3.75
CA LEU A 131 5.19 -14.08 -4.81
C LEU A 131 4.60 -14.51 -6.16
N VAL A 132 4.84 -15.76 -6.58
CA VAL A 132 4.35 -16.26 -7.88
C VAL A 132 2.81 -16.21 -7.95
N PRO A 133 2.05 -16.72 -6.95
CA PRO A 133 0.59 -16.63 -6.99
C PRO A 133 0.02 -15.22 -7.14
N VAL A 134 0.61 -14.21 -6.50
CA VAL A 134 0.12 -12.82 -6.63
C VAL A 134 0.51 -12.21 -7.98
N MET A 135 1.67 -12.54 -8.54
CA MET A 135 2.08 -12.10 -9.88
C MET A 135 1.22 -12.73 -10.97
N GLU A 136 0.95 -14.04 -10.91
CA GLU A 136 0.06 -14.74 -11.84
C GLU A 136 -1.34 -14.15 -11.84
N ALA A 137 -1.91 -13.94 -10.66
CA ALA A 137 -3.25 -13.37 -10.52
C ALA A 137 -3.36 -11.94 -11.04
N LYS A 138 -2.31 -11.13 -10.91
CA LYS A 138 -2.25 -9.75 -11.40
C LYS A 138 -1.85 -9.66 -12.87
N CYS A 139 -1.19 -10.69 -13.41
CA CYS A 139 -0.52 -10.69 -14.72
C CYS A 139 0.49 -9.55 -14.85
N ALA A 140 1.18 -9.21 -13.76
CA ALA A 140 2.17 -8.14 -13.66
C ALA A 140 3.08 -8.36 -12.43
N PRO A 141 4.26 -7.74 -12.39
CA PRO A 141 5.04 -7.65 -11.16
C PRO A 141 4.27 -6.90 -10.06
N VAL A 142 4.62 -7.14 -8.80
CA VAL A 142 3.83 -6.74 -7.64
C VAL A 142 4.63 -5.96 -6.59
N HIS A 143 3.93 -5.35 -5.66
CA HIS A 143 4.53 -4.66 -4.52
C HIS A 143 5.06 -5.66 -3.48
N SER A 144 6.12 -5.28 -2.75
CA SER A 144 6.78 -6.15 -1.74
C SER A 144 5.90 -6.57 -0.56
N ILE A 145 4.78 -5.89 -0.33
CA ILE A 145 3.85 -6.26 0.75
C ILE A 145 2.81 -7.31 0.32
N GLU A 146 2.65 -7.59 -0.97
CA GLU A 146 1.59 -8.50 -1.43
C GLU A 146 1.76 -9.95 -0.93
N PRO A 147 2.97 -10.54 -0.94
CA PRO A 147 3.17 -11.89 -0.40
C PRO A 147 2.76 -12.02 1.08
N GLN A 148 3.14 -11.05 1.93
CA GLN A 148 2.80 -11.09 3.35
C GLN A 148 1.30 -10.89 3.62
N ILE A 149 0.64 -10.02 2.84
CA ILE A 149 -0.82 -9.84 2.92
C ILE A 149 -1.54 -11.13 2.51
N LEU A 150 -1.08 -11.80 1.44
CA LEU A 150 -1.63 -13.08 1.01
C LEU A 150 -1.49 -14.15 2.09
N GLN A 151 -0.32 -14.27 2.73
CA GLN A 151 -0.11 -15.22 3.83
C GLN A 151 -1.10 -14.99 4.97
N ALA A 152 -1.28 -13.73 5.41
CA ALA A 152 -2.23 -13.39 6.46
C ALA A 152 -3.69 -13.66 6.05
N ALA A 153 -4.06 -13.34 4.82
CA ALA A 153 -5.40 -13.59 4.29
C ALA A 153 -5.73 -15.09 4.23
N LEU A 154 -4.76 -15.92 3.81
CA LEU A 154 -4.93 -17.38 3.78
C LEU A 154 -5.04 -17.96 5.19
N GLN A 155 -4.25 -17.47 6.16
CA GLN A 155 -4.36 -17.88 7.55
C GLN A 155 -5.74 -17.51 8.12
N ALA A 156 -6.17 -16.26 7.93
CA ALA A 156 -7.48 -15.79 8.38
C ALA A 156 -8.63 -16.62 7.79
N LYS A 157 -8.56 -16.94 6.50
CA LYS A 157 -9.54 -17.82 5.84
C LYS A 157 -9.56 -19.22 6.45
N LYS A 158 -8.38 -19.79 6.75
CA LYS A 158 -8.25 -21.09 7.42
C LYS A 158 -8.87 -21.07 8.82
N ASP A 159 -8.77 -19.95 9.54
CA ASP A 159 -9.36 -19.74 10.86
C ASP A 159 -10.88 -19.45 10.80
N GLY A 160 -11.45 -19.48 9.58
CA GLY A 160 -12.87 -19.31 9.34
C GLY A 160 -13.33 -17.85 9.29
N VAL A 161 -12.44 -16.88 9.15
CA VAL A 161 -12.79 -15.47 8.92
C VAL A 161 -13.52 -15.35 7.57
N GLU A 162 -14.64 -14.64 7.55
CA GLU A 162 -15.48 -14.43 6.37
C GLU A 162 -15.32 -13.06 5.75
N ILE A 163 -14.78 -12.11 6.52
CA ILE A 163 -14.41 -10.77 6.05
C ILE A 163 -13.25 -10.21 6.87
N MET A 164 -12.26 -9.67 6.17
CA MET A 164 -11.09 -9.04 6.77
C MET A 164 -11.20 -7.51 6.70
N PHE A 165 -11.00 -6.84 7.82
CA PHE A 165 -10.90 -5.38 7.88
C PHE A 165 -9.46 -4.92 7.78
N VAL A 166 -9.25 -3.78 7.13
CA VAL A 166 -7.95 -3.11 7.02
C VAL A 166 -8.11 -1.61 7.23
N GLY A 167 -7.05 -0.91 7.59
CA GLY A 167 -7.03 0.54 7.78
C GLY A 167 -6.03 1.21 6.85
N GLU A 168 -6.02 0.85 5.57
CA GLU A 168 -4.98 1.26 4.62
C GLU A 168 -5.22 2.66 4.03
N SER A 169 -6.41 2.96 3.53
CA SER A 169 -6.69 4.20 2.78
C SER A 169 -6.72 5.49 3.61
N SER A 170 -6.60 5.40 4.93
CA SER A 170 -6.62 6.55 5.83
C SER A 170 -5.54 7.58 5.48
N ASP A 171 -4.33 7.14 5.16
CA ASP A 171 -3.22 8.02 4.82
C ASP A 171 -3.50 8.86 3.58
N LEU A 172 -4.08 8.26 2.56
CA LEU A 172 -4.44 8.95 1.32
C LEU A 172 -5.58 9.94 1.53
N VAL A 173 -6.64 9.50 2.22
CA VAL A 173 -7.89 10.27 2.37
C VAL A 173 -7.72 11.46 3.32
N PHE A 174 -6.97 11.28 4.43
CA PHE A 174 -6.91 12.24 5.53
C PHE A 174 -5.56 12.94 5.70
N GLY A 175 -4.69 12.90 4.69
CA GLY A 175 -3.44 13.67 4.68
C GLY A 175 -2.29 13.04 5.46
N GLY A 176 -2.18 11.71 5.45
CA GLY A 176 -1.06 10.98 6.06
C GLY A 176 0.15 10.80 5.15
N MET A 177 0.09 11.28 3.90
CA MET A 177 1.22 11.27 2.97
C MET A 177 2.07 12.54 3.12
N ASP A 178 2.43 12.88 4.36
CA ASP A 178 3.08 14.12 4.78
C ASP A 178 4.33 14.49 3.96
N GLY A 179 5.14 13.51 3.55
CA GLY A 179 6.27 13.75 2.66
C GLY A 179 5.90 14.28 1.27
N LEU A 180 4.76 13.84 0.71
CA LEU A 180 4.24 14.32 -0.57
C LEU A 180 3.38 15.59 -0.41
N LEU A 181 2.86 15.85 0.79
CA LEU A 181 2.07 17.02 1.13
C LEU A 181 2.89 18.17 1.73
N SER A 182 4.21 17.99 1.88
CA SER A 182 5.09 18.89 2.65
C SER A 182 5.23 20.31 2.09
N LYS A 183 5.02 20.48 0.79
CA LYS A 183 5.13 21.78 0.11
C LYS A 183 4.30 21.79 -1.17
N ASP A 184 4.21 22.93 -1.79
CA ASP A 184 3.82 23.03 -3.20
C ASP A 184 5.04 22.66 -4.06
N TRP A 185 4.83 21.85 -5.06
CA TRP A 185 5.89 21.25 -5.85
C TRP A 185 6.04 21.96 -7.19
N THR A 186 7.27 22.16 -7.65
CA THR A 186 7.52 22.34 -9.08
C THR A 186 7.27 21.02 -9.81
N PHE A 187 7.06 21.09 -11.10
CA PHE A 187 6.84 19.89 -11.93
C PHE A 187 8.04 18.93 -11.85
N GLU A 188 9.24 19.46 -12.02
CA GLU A 188 10.49 18.69 -11.99
C GLU A 188 10.74 18.07 -10.61
N GLU A 189 10.59 18.85 -9.54
CA GLU A 189 10.79 18.32 -8.17
C GLU A 189 9.81 17.19 -7.85
N PHE A 190 8.54 17.32 -8.26
CA PHE A 190 7.55 16.28 -7.98
C PHE A 190 7.82 15.02 -8.80
N THR A 191 8.13 15.16 -10.09
CA THR A 191 8.45 14.05 -10.97
C THR A 191 9.66 13.28 -10.45
N GLU A 192 10.72 13.98 -10.07
CA GLU A 192 11.92 13.39 -9.45
C GLU A 192 11.60 12.69 -8.14
N ARG A 193 10.77 13.28 -7.28
CA ARG A 193 10.41 12.76 -5.96
C ARG A 193 9.49 11.55 -6.05
N TYR A 194 8.57 11.53 -7.03
CA TYR A 194 7.54 10.51 -7.12
C TYR A 194 7.99 9.30 -7.93
N THR A 195 8.77 9.48 -8.99
CA THR A 195 9.29 8.36 -9.80
C THR A 195 10.09 7.41 -8.92
N PHE A 196 9.57 6.21 -8.74
CA PHE A 196 10.09 5.30 -7.73
C PHE A 196 11.44 4.72 -8.12
N THR A 197 11.53 4.18 -9.32
CA THR A 197 12.79 3.79 -9.98
C THR A 197 12.75 4.33 -11.40
N LYS A 198 13.73 5.15 -11.76
CA LYS A 198 13.81 5.73 -13.11
C LYS A 198 14.11 4.62 -14.11
N PRO A 199 13.25 4.41 -15.13
CA PRO A 199 13.47 3.35 -16.12
C PRO A 199 14.80 3.48 -16.85
N GLU A 200 15.22 4.71 -17.18
CA GLU A 200 16.48 5.01 -17.86
C GLU A 200 17.74 4.67 -17.06
N ASP A 201 17.63 4.64 -15.75
CA ASP A 201 18.74 4.20 -14.88
C ASP A 201 18.92 2.70 -14.87
N VAL A 202 17.89 1.91 -15.25
CA VAL A 202 17.83 0.47 -15.01
C VAL A 202 17.71 -0.34 -16.31
N LEU A 203 16.91 0.13 -17.28
CA LEU A 203 16.61 -0.59 -18.52
C LEU A 203 17.56 -0.21 -19.65
N VAL A 204 17.77 -1.16 -20.59
CA VAL A 204 18.50 -0.92 -21.84
C VAL A 204 17.66 -0.07 -22.80
N ASP A 205 16.37 -0.42 -22.92
CA ASP A 205 15.43 0.25 -23.84
C ASP A 205 14.23 0.79 -23.04
N PRO A 206 14.41 1.88 -22.24
CA PRO A 206 13.33 2.48 -21.49
C PRO A 206 12.35 3.24 -22.39
N VAL A 207 11.08 3.23 -22.04
CA VAL A 207 10.04 4.05 -22.67
C VAL A 207 9.78 5.28 -21.82
N ASP A 208 9.63 6.44 -22.43
CA ASP A 208 9.26 7.68 -21.74
C ASP A 208 7.84 7.58 -21.18
N ILE A 209 7.72 7.72 -19.87
CA ILE A 209 6.46 7.67 -19.13
C ILE A 209 6.04 9.02 -18.56
N ASN A 210 6.76 10.10 -18.92
CA ASN A 210 6.52 11.44 -18.36
C ASN A 210 5.16 12.03 -18.76
N TYR A 211 4.55 11.53 -19.84
CA TYR A 211 3.21 11.94 -20.28
C TYR A 211 2.15 11.81 -19.17
N LEU A 212 2.34 10.89 -18.21
CA LEU A 212 1.43 10.74 -17.09
C LEU A 212 1.48 11.96 -16.16
N TYR A 213 2.66 12.48 -15.89
CA TYR A 213 2.83 13.69 -15.08
C TYR A 213 2.31 14.93 -15.82
N GLU A 214 2.54 15.01 -17.14
CA GLU A 214 2.08 16.13 -17.97
C GLU A 214 0.54 16.34 -17.89
N ARG A 215 -0.24 15.30 -17.66
CA ARG A 215 -1.70 15.42 -17.45
C ARG A 215 -2.07 16.29 -16.23
N TYR A 216 -1.16 16.42 -15.27
CA TYR A 216 -1.36 17.17 -14.03
C TYR A 216 -0.52 18.45 -13.96
N ARG A 217 0.23 18.77 -15.02
CA ARG A 217 1.08 19.97 -15.08
C ARG A 217 0.26 21.25 -15.06
N LYS A 218 0.70 22.22 -14.26
CA LYS A 218 0.14 23.57 -14.15
C LYS A 218 1.25 24.61 -14.31
N GLY A 219 1.66 24.87 -15.56
CA GLY A 219 2.83 25.73 -15.83
C GLY A 219 4.12 25.11 -15.29
N ASP A 220 4.80 25.80 -14.39
CA ASP A 220 6.02 25.29 -13.73
C ASP A 220 5.73 24.40 -12.52
N SER A 221 4.45 24.25 -12.14
CA SER A 221 4.01 23.42 -11.01
C SER A 221 3.20 22.21 -11.47
N ILE A 222 2.76 21.39 -10.51
CA ILE A 222 1.90 20.22 -10.73
C ILE A 222 0.73 20.20 -9.75
N ASP A 223 -0.43 19.75 -10.22
CA ASP A 223 -1.55 19.41 -9.34
C ASP A 223 -1.28 18.09 -8.62
N PHE A 224 -0.41 18.12 -7.62
CA PHE A 224 0.01 16.93 -6.90
C PHE A 224 -1.14 16.27 -6.12
N LEU A 225 -2.15 17.02 -5.68
CA LEU A 225 -3.32 16.45 -5.01
C LEU A 225 -4.16 15.62 -5.97
N ALA A 226 -4.44 16.16 -7.16
CA ALA A 226 -5.15 15.41 -8.19
C ALA A 226 -4.33 14.20 -8.68
N PHE A 227 -3.01 14.34 -8.78
CA PHE A 227 -2.12 13.24 -9.12
C PHE A 227 -2.20 12.12 -8.06
N MET A 228 -2.14 12.46 -6.78
CA MET A 228 -2.24 11.47 -5.70
C MET A 228 -3.60 10.77 -5.69
N ASP A 229 -4.70 11.49 -5.91
CA ASP A 229 -6.04 10.89 -5.93
C ASP A 229 -6.25 9.93 -7.12
N ASN A 230 -5.62 10.19 -8.26
CA ASN A 230 -5.85 9.42 -9.49
C ASN A 230 -4.75 8.40 -9.81
N VAL A 231 -3.51 8.61 -9.38
CA VAL A 231 -2.35 7.77 -9.70
C VAL A 231 -1.90 6.99 -8.46
N PHE A 232 -1.53 7.70 -7.39
CA PHE A 232 -1.05 7.06 -6.18
C PHE A 232 -2.12 6.16 -5.53
N SER A 233 -3.39 6.53 -5.59
CA SER A 233 -4.50 5.74 -5.04
C SER A 233 -4.60 4.35 -5.66
N ILE A 234 -4.25 4.20 -6.95
CA ILE A 234 -4.25 2.91 -7.65
C ILE A 234 -3.10 2.04 -7.14
N GLU A 235 -1.91 2.61 -7.01
CA GLU A 235 -0.74 1.91 -6.49
C GLU A 235 -0.97 1.42 -5.05
N SER A 236 -1.43 2.30 -4.18
CA SER A 236 -1.65 2.06 -2.76
C SER A 236 -2.65 0.92 -2.51
N SER A 237 -3.83 0.98 -3.14
CA SER A 237 -4.90 0.00 -2.88
C SER A 237 -4.70 -1.35 -3.57
N SER A 238 -3.96 -1.38 -4.69
CA SER A 238 -3.90 -2.57 -5.55
C SER A 238 -3.27 -3.78 -4.86
N SER A 239 -2.33 -3.58 -3.96
CA SER A 239 -1.65 -4.65 -3.23
C SER A 239 -2.61 -5.46 -2.35
N TYR A 240 -3.47 -4.78 -1.61
CA TYR A 240 -4.50 -5.41 -0.79
C TYR A 240 -5.55 -6.11 -1.67
N MET A 241 -6.06 -5.40 -2.68
CA MET A 241 -7.07 -5.94 -3.60
C MET A 241 -6.60 -7.23 -4.26
N ASN A 242 -5.36 -7.25 -4.74
CA ASN A 242 -4.80 -8.43 -5.39
C ASN A 242 -4.62 -9.60 -4.41
N ALA A 243 -3.95 -9.37 -3.29
CA ALA A 243 -3.66 -10.42 -2.31
C ALA A 243 -4.94 -11.06 -1.74
N PHE A 244 -5.93 -10.25 -1.36
CA PHE A 244 -7.22 -10.77 -0.87
C PHE A 244 -8.03 -11.48 -1.95
N ASN A 245 -7.96 -11.01 -3.21
CA ASN A 245 -8.57 -11.70 -4.35
C ASN A 245 -7.94 -13.09 -4.57
N VAL A 246 -6.61 -13.20 -4.49
CA VAL A 246 -5.91 -14.51 -4.59
C VAL A 246 -6.32 -15.43 -3.45
N ALA A 247 -6.40 -14.92 -2.22
CA ALA A 247 -6.85 -15.70 -1.07
C ALA A 247 -8.33 -16.14 -1.19
N GLY A 248 -9.12 -15.46 -2.01
CA GLY A 248 -10.58 -15.64 -2.06
C GLY A 248 -11.22 -15.35 -0.69
N LEU A 249 -10.70 -14.33 0.01
CA LEU A 249 -11.24 -13.81 1.26
C LEU A 249 -11.69 -12.36 1.03
N PRO A 250 -12.98 -12.03 1.21
CA PRO A 250 -13.43 -10.65 1.14
C PRO A 250 -12.70 -9.77 2.17
N TYR A 251 -12.33 -8.56 1.76
CA TYR A 251 -11.80 -7.56 2.68
C TYR A 251 -12.58 -6.24 2.58
N PHE A 252 -12.44 -5.42 3.59
CA PHE A 252 -13.12 -4.14 3.67
C PHE A 252 -12.23 -3.09 4.34
N ASP A 253 -12.00 -1.99 3.63
CA ASP A 253 -11.35 -0.80 4.16
C ASP A 253 -12.40 0.29 4.38
N PRO A 254 -12.77 0.59 5.64
CA PRO A 254 -13.78 1.60 5.91
C PRO A 254 -13.34 3.02 5.50
N TYR A 255 -12.05 3.31 5.51
CA TYR A 255 -11.53 4.61 5.07
C TYR A 255 -11.64 4.81 3.56
N ALA A 256 -11.50 3.75 2.77
CA ALA A 256 -11.63 3.82 1.31
C ALA A 256 -13.00 4.33 0.85
N LYS A 257 -14.02 4.20 1.69
CA LYS A 257 -15.38 4.71 1.44
C LYS A 257 -15.60 6.14 1.93
N LEU A 258 -14.60 6.77 2.52
CA LEU A 258 -14.68 8.13 3.02
C LEU A 258 -13.96 9.11 2.10
N LYS A 259 -14.30 10.37 2.23
CA LYS A 259 -13.57 11.51 1.66
C LYS A 259 -13.66 12.71 2.59
N MET A 260 -12.74 13.63 2.47
CA MET A 260 -12.88 14.93 3.11
C MET A 260 -14.10 15.67 2.53
N ALA A 261 -14.92 16.27 3.40
CA ALA A 261 -16.06 17.12 2.98
C ALA A 261 -15.58 18.48 2.46
N GLU A 262 -14.46 18.97 2.99
CA GLU A 262 -13.76 20.18 2.57
C GLU A 262 -12.35 19.83 2.10
N PRO A 263 -11.67 20.69 1.32
CA PRO A 263 -10.28 20.49 0.95
C PRO A 263 -9.40 20.24 2.18
N LEU A 264 -8.42 19.34 2.04
CA LEU A 264 -7.44 19.06 3.09
C LEU A 264 -6.72 20.34 3.52
N ASP A 265 -6.70 20.61 4.83
CA ASP A 265 -5.95 21.74 5.39
C ASP A 265 -4.44 21.46 5.35
N LEU A 266 -3.81 21.84 4.24
CA LEU A 266 -2.38 21.67 4.03
C LEU A 266 -1.55 22.47 5.02
N TYR A 267 -2.08 23.58 5.58
CA TYR A 267 -1.38 24.32 6.62
C TYR A 267 -1.20 23.45 7.88
N ARG A 268 -2.27 22.84 8.37
CA ARG A 268 -2.20 21.92 9.53
C ARG A 268 -1.24 20.76 9.27
N VAL A 269 -1.36 20.11 8.10
CA VAL A 269 -0.50 18.97 7.71
C VAL A 269 0.98 19.35 7.74
N ARG A 270 1.33 20.51 7.16
CA ARG A 270 2.71 21.01 7.05
C ARG A 270 3.28 21.55 8.39
N HIS A 271 2.43 21.83 9.36
CA HIS A 271 2.82 22.31 10.69
C HIS A 271 2.70 21.25 11.79
N GLY A 272 2.80 19.96 11.43
CA GLY A 272 2.93 18.87 12.39
C GLY A 272 1.64 18.16 12.77
N GLU A 273 0.53 18.45 12.08
CA GLU A 273 -0.75 17.80 12.30
C GLU A 273 -1.21 16.95 11.09
N PRO A 274 -0.38 16.02 10.56
CA PRO A 274 -0.84 15.11 9.51
C PRO A 274 -2.00 14.28 10.05
N LYS A 275 -3.01 14.02 9.21
CA LYS A 275 -4.19 13.22 9.59
C LYS A 275 -4.95 13.78 10.81
N TYR A 276 -5.09 15.08 10.91
CA TYR A 276 -5.63 15.74 12.09
C TYR A 276 -6.98 15.18 12.57
N LEU A 277 -7.93 14.87 11.66
CA LEU A 277 -9.22 14.26 12.05
C LEU A 277 -9.06 12.83 12.58
N ILE A 278 -8.13 12.05 12.05
CA ILE A 278 -7.83 10.70 12.52
C ILE A 278 -7.13 10.75 13.89
N ARG A 279 -6.23 11.71 14.08
CA ARG A 279 -5.55 11.94 15.38
C ARG A 279 -6.54 12.34 16.47
N GLU A 280 -7.51 13.20 16.14
CA GLU A 280 -8.61 13.57 17.05
C GLU A 280 -9.45 12.34 17.41
N LEU A 281 -9.81 11.51 16.43
CA LEU A 281 -10.56 10.28 16.67
C LEU A 281 -9.74 9.28 17.50
N MET A 282 -8.45 9.13 17.21
CA MET A 282 -7.54 8.28 18.00
C MET A 282 -7.49 8.71 19.46
N ALA A 283 -7.35 10.01 19.73
CA ALA A 283 -7.33 10.54 21.09
C ALA A 283 -8.66 10.28 21.83
N THR A 284 -9.78 10.28 21.13
CA THR A 284 -11.09 9.92 21.68
C THR A 284 -11.21 8.43 22.02
N LYS A 285 -10.72 7.55 21.11
CA LYS A 285 -10.80 6.09 21.31
C LYS A 285 -9.78 5.56 22.33
N TYR A 286 -8.62 6.18 22.39
CA TYR A 286 -7.49 5.75 23.23
C TYR A 286 -6.89 6.94 24.00
N PRO A 287 -7.65 7.52 24.97
CA PRO A 287 -7.24 8.74 25.69
C PRO A 287 -6.02 8.51 26.61
N ASP A 288 -5.74 7.25 26.96
CA ASP A 288 -4.72 6.89 27.94
C ASP A 288 -3.32 6.69 27.32
N ILE A 289 -3.21 6.77 25.98
CA ILE A 289 -1.93 6.57 25.28
C ILE A 289 -1.61 7.74 24.36
N PRO A 290 -0.33 8.07 24.19
CA PRO A 290 0.08 9.07 23.21
C PRO A 290 -0.25 8.61 21.79
N ILE A 291 -0.59 9.53 20.92
CA ILE A 291 -0.79 9.26 19.51
C ILE A 291 0.55 8.76 18.91
N PRO A 292 0.58 7.55 18.31
CA PRO A 292 1.82 7.00 17.79
C PRO A 292 2.34 7.80 16.59
N ASN A 293 3.65 7.87 16.48
CA ASN A 293 4.28 8.32 15.24
C ASN A 293 3.99 7.33 14.12
N LYS A 294 3.83 7.85 12.90
CA LYS A 294 3.65 7.01 11.72
C LYS A 294 4.91 6.17 11.47
N ILE A 295 4.71 4.87 11.32
CA ILE A 295 5.72 3.93 10.84
C ILE A 295 5.14 3.30 9.56
N PRO A 296 5.83 3.40 8.41
CA PRO A 296 5.42 2.69 7.21
C PRO A 296 5.36 1.18 7.47
N MET A 297 4.45 0.46 6.79
CA MET A 297 4.38 -1.01 6.92
C MET A 297 5.77 -1.61 6.73
N PRO A 298 6.29 -2.32 7.74
CA PRO A 298 7.63 -2.91 7.68
C PRO A 298 7.75 -3.92 6.54
N ARG A 299 8.92 -3.94 5.93
CA ARG A 299 9.31 -4.89 4.90
C ARG A 299 10.83 -5.00 4.91
N PRO A 300 11.40 -6.17 5.20
CA PRO A 300 12.85 -6.32 5.38
C PRO A 300 13.61 -6.39 4.06
N VAL A 301 13.18 -5.66 3.04
CA VAL A 301 13.78 -5.67 1.69
C VAL A 301 15.24 -5.21 1.68
N ASP A 302 15.62 -4.29 2.57
CA ASP A 302 17.03 -3.88 2.69
C ASP A 302 17.90 -5.04 3.20
N ALA A 303 17.39 -5.88 4.10
CA ALA A 303 18.08 -7.08 4.56
C ALA A 303 18.11 -8.16 3.47
N TYR A 304 16.99 -8.40 2.79
CA TYR A 304 16.89 -9.41 1.74
C TYR A 304 17.83 -9.12 0.55
N PHE A 305 17.99 -7.85 0.18
CA PHE A 305 18.78 -7.45 -0.99
C PHE A 305 20.14 -6.83 -0.63
N LYS A 306 20.64 -7.03 0.60
CA LYS A 306 21.91 -6.47 1.03
C LYS A 306 23.08 -6.88 0.11
N ASP A 307 23.15 -8.16 -0.22
CA ASP A 307 24.23 -8.77 -1.00
C ASP A 307 23.75 -9.20 -2.40
N TRP A 308 22.61 -8.70 -2.86
CA TRP A 308 22.08 -9.02 -4.18
C TRP A 308 22.85 -8.28 -5.28
N GLU A 309 23.40 -9.02 -6.22
CA GLU A 309 24.28 -8.51 -7.28
C GLU A 309 23.51 -7.79 -8.41
N GLY A 310 22.16 -7.88 -8.43
CA GLY A 310 21.32 -7.25 -9.43
C GLY A 310 20.69 -8.24 -10.41
N PRO A 311 19.88 -7.73 -11.35
CA PRO A 311 19.22 -8.56 -12.35
C PRO A 311 20.20 -9.05 -13.43
N HIS A 312 19.94 -10.23 -13.99
CA HIS A 312 20.79 -10.88 -15.00
C HIS A 312 20.20 -10.86 -16.41
N ARG A 313 18.92 -10.54 -16.57
CA ARG A 313 18.24 -10.54 -17.86
C ARG A 313 18.77 -9.44 -18.81
N PRO A 314 18.72 -9.65 -20.15
CA PRO A 314 19.24 -8.70 -21.13
C PRO A 314 18.48 -7.36 -21.21
N GLU A 315 17.27 -7.28 -20.67
CA GLU A 315 16.50 -6.04 -20.59
C GLU A 315 17.09 -5.01 -19.61
N PHE A 316 17.89 -5.48 -18.65
CA PHE A 316 18.53 -4.63 -17.66
C PHE A 316 19.95 -4.23 -18.11
N ARG A 317 20.35 -3.03 -17.74
CA ARG A 317 21.70 -2.53 -17.99
C ARG A 317 22.72 -3.39 -17.22
N LYS A 318 23.87 -3.64 -17.84
CA LYS A 318 24.95 -4.46 -17.25
C LYS A 318 25.86 -3.67 -16.29
N ASP A 319 25.80 -2.34 -16.36
CA ASP A 319 26.64 -1.41 -15.59
C ASP A 319 25.95 -0.87 -14.31
N LEU A 320 24.94 -1.61 -13.79
CA LEU A 320 24.20 -1.21 -12.61
C LEU A 320 25.10 -1.28 -11.35
N ASP A 321 25.27 -0.15 -10.68
CA ASP A 321 25.79 -0.11 -9.31
C ASP A 321 24.65 -0.30 -8.31
N MET A 322 24.49 -1.51 -7.80
CA MET A 322 23.41 -1.86 -6.87
C MET A 322 23.44 -1.11 -5.55
N ASN A 323 24.58 -0.48 -5.19
CA ASN A 323 24.67 0.33 -3.97
C ASN A 323 23.91 1.67 -4.08
N ARG A 324 23.57 2.10 -5.29
CA ARG A 324 22.78 3.32 -5.53
C ARG A 324 21.28 3.12 -5.28
N PHE A 325 20.83 1.87 -5.16
CA PHE A 325 19.41 1.54 -5.04
C PHE A 325 19.04 1.10 -3.63
N SER A 326 17.93 1.61 -3.12
CA SER A 326 17.31 1.15 -1.88
C SER A 326 16.78 -0.28 -2.02
N GLY A 327 16.54 -0.98 -0.91
CA GLY A 327 15.96 -2.31 -0.93
C GLY A 327 14.61 -2.37 -1.65
N ASN A 328 13.80 -1.32 -1.55
CA ASN A 328 12.52 -1.23 -2.29
C ASN A 328 12.72 -1.12 -3.81
N GLN A 329 13.73 -0.42 -4.29
CA GLN A 329 14.05 -0.34 -5.72
C GLN A 329 14.65 -1.66 -6.22
N LYS A 330 15.51 -2.29 -5.41
CA LYS A 330 16.02 -3.64 -5.68
C LYS A 330 14.89 -4.67 -5.76
N TRP A 331 13.89 -4.58 -4.86
CA TRP A 331 12.67 -5.39 -4.96
C TRP A 331 11.98 -5.24 -6.32
N GLN A 332 11.83 -4.01 -6.81
CA GLN A 332 11.17 -3.81 -8.10
C GLN A 332 11.92 -4.50 -9.25
N MET A 333 13.24 -4.35 -9.29
CA MET A 333 14.07 -5.02 -10.31
C MET A 333 13.99 -6.55 -10.18
N TYR A 334 14.09 -7.07 -8.96
CA TYR A 334 13.96 -8.50 -8.68
C TYR A 334 12.58 -9.04 -9.09
N CYS A 335 11.52 -8.36 -8.68
CA CYS A 335 10.15 -8.79 -8.96
C CYS A 335 9.85 -8.73 -10.47
N LEU A 336 10.35 -7.71 -11.16
CA LEU A 336 10.24 -7.59 -12.62
C LEU A 336 10.99 -8.73 -13.33
N GLU A 337 12.25 -8.98 -12.96
CA GLU A 337 13.03 -10.10 -13.52
C GLU A 337 12.35 -11.44 -13.26
N LYS A 338 11.87 -11.67 -12.04
CA LYS A 338 11.16 -12.89 -11.68
C LYS A 338 9.91 -13.08 -12.53
N PHE A 339 9.13 -12.01 -12.73
CA PHE A 339 7.93 -12.04 -13.56
C PHE A 339 8.26 -12.36 -15.03
N LEU A 340 9.27 -11.71 -15.60
CA LEU A 340 9.70 -11.99 -16.97
C LEU A 340 10.14 -13.46 -17.15
N ASN A 341 10.87 -13.99 -16.16
CA ASN A 341 11.33 -15.40 -16.17
C ASN A 341 10.18 -16.43 -16.04
N MET A 342 8.98 -16.03 -15.65
CA MET A 342 7.82 -16.92 -15.61
C MET A 342 7.25 -17.19 -17.01
N TYR A 343 7.47 -16.29 -17.97
CA TYR A 343 6.80 -16.32 -19.27
C TYR A 343 7.76 -16.36 -20.47
N GLU A 344 9.05 -16.24 -20.24
CA GLU A 344 10.15 -16.39 -21.19
C GLU A 344 11.22 -17.33 -20.59
#